data_1b8c9de32dfff914aa81dee9bc952dd7
#
_entry.id   1b8c9de32dfff914aa81dee9bc952dd7
#
_cell.length_a   1.000
_cell.length_b   1.000
_cell.length_c   1.000
_cell.angle_alpha   90.00
_cell.angle_beta   90.00
_cell.angle_gamma   90.00
#
_symmetry.space_group_name_H-M   'P 1'
#
loop_
_entity.id
_entity.type
_entity.pdbx_description
1 polymer ?
#
loop_
_entity_poly.entity_id
_entity_poly.type
_entity_poly.pdbx_seq_one_letter_code
_entity_poly.pdbx_strand_id
1 'polypeptide(L)'
;VGSEMCIRDSTYAAMYHPWLEMFDPLAKRSAYFPPSGAMAGIYARTDNERGVHKAPANEIVRGCTGLSCNYNEGEQDILNPKGVNLIRAFTGRGIRVWGARTMSSNGLWKYVNVRRLYIYIEESIKANTNWVVFEPNSEVLWGRVTRTIEMFLATCWRSGALAGSTPSEAYFVECGPTTMTQDDIDNGRLICNIGIAAVKPAEFVIFRITQHTASSESEG
;
A
#
# COMPACT_ATOMS: atom_id res chain seq x y z
N VAL A 1 10.15 -21.73 19.14
CA VAL A 1 9.84 -20.33 19.53
C VAL A 1 10.15 -19.35 18.40
N GLY A 2 11.08 -19.65 17.50
CA GLY A 2 11.43 -18.76 16.37
C GLY A 2 10.43 -18.73 15.21
N SER A 3 9.70 -19.84 14.95
CA SER A 3 8.79 -19.92 13.80
C SER A 3 7.48 -19.15 13.95
N GLU A 4 6.94 -19.05 15.16
CA GLU A 4 5.68 -18.32 15.40
C GLU A 4 5.85 -16.79 15.31
N MET A 5 7.03 -16.27 15.67
CA MET A 5 7.32 -14.84 15.53
C MET A 5 7.44 -14.43 14.07
N CYS A 6 8.01 -15.28 13.21
CA CYS A 6 8.11 -15.02 11.76
C CYS A 6 6.75 -15.02 11.05
N ILE A 7 5.79 -15.83 11.50
CA ILE A 7 4.43 -15.87 10.93
C ILE A 7 3.64 -14.62 11.32
N ARG A 8 3.89 -14.04 12.50
CA ARG A 8 3.20 -12.83 13.00
C ARG A 8 3.82 -11.51 12.54
N ASP A 9 5.05 -11.51 12.04
CA ASP A 9 5.72 -10.34 11.51
C ASP A 9 5.96 -10.50 10.00
N SER A 10 4.89 -10.40 9.23
CA SER A 10 4.94 -10.49 7.78
C SER A 10 4.58 -9.20 7.10
N THR A 11 5.48 -8.71 6.25
CA THR A 11 5.22 -7.56 5.37
C THR A 11 4.28 -7.90 4.21
N TYR A 12 4.08 -9.20 3.93
CA TYR A 12 3.25 -9.71 2.83
C TYR A 12 1.88 -10.22 3.29
N ALA A 13 1.57 -10.09 4.58
CA ALA A 13 0.29 -10.51 5.15
C ALA A 13 -0.45 -9.33 5.77
N ALA A 14 -1.78 -9.36 5.71
CA ALA A 14 -2.68 -8.43 6.38
C ALA A 14 -3.82 -9.22 7.00
N MET A 15 -4.13 -8.93 8.25
CA MET A 15 -5.21 -9.59 9.00
C MET A 15 -6.44 -8.70 9.04
N TYR A 16 -7.61 -9.27 8.72
CA TYR A 16 -8.90 -8.60 8.77
C TYR A 16 -9.87 -9.31 9.69
N HIS A 17 -10.64 -8.54 10.44
CA HIS A 17 -11.60 -9.02 11.43
C HIS A 17 -12.76 -8.01 11.55
N PRO A 18 -14.02 -8.40 11.84
CA PRO A 18 -14.52 -9.75 12.11
C PRO A 18 -14.99 -10.49 10.85
N TRP A 19 -15.65 -11.67 11.03
CA TRP A 19 -16.33 -12.37 9.95
C TRP A 19 -17.55 -11.58 9.50
N LEU A 20 -17.87 -11.74 8.21
CA LEU A 20 -18.92 -11.00 7.52
C LEU A 20 -20.17 -11.86 7.45
N GLU A 21 -21.33 -11.31 7.83
CA GLU A 21 -22.60 -11.91 7.56
C GLU A 21 -23.05 -11.58 6.13
N MET A 22 -23.26 -12.61 5.33
CA MET A 22 -23.67 -12.49 3.95
C MET A 22 -24.75 -13.53 3.62
N PHE A 23 -25.62 -13.22 2.68
CA PHE A 23 -26.61 -14.19 2.20
C PHE A 23 -25.92 -15.25 1.35
N ASP A 24 -26.11 -16.52 1.74
CA ASP A 24 -25.65 -17.69 0.99
C ASP A 24 -26.78 -18.11 0.01
N PRO A 25 -26.61 -17.92 -1.28
CA PRO A 25 -27.63 -18.28 -2.28
C PRO A 25 -27.85 -19.79 -2.41
N LEU A 26 -26.86 -20.61 -2.06
CA LEU A 26 -26.99 -22.08 -2.11
C LEU A 26 -27.78 -22.59 -0.90
N ALA A 27 -27.41 -22.16 0.30
CA ALA A 27 -28.11 -22.53 1.53
C ALA A 27 -29.39 -21.72 1.76
N LYS A 28 -29.66 -20.67 0.96
CA LYS A 28 -30.81 -19.74 1.07
C LYS A 28 -30.98 -19.14 2.47
N ARG A 29 -29.89 -18.87 3.14
CA ARG A 29 -29.85 -18.26 4.48
C ARG A 29 -28.62 -17.36 4.65
N SER A 30 -28.67 -16.46 5.63
CA SER A 30 -27.47 -15.72 6.06
C SER A 30 -26.51 -16.66 6.78
N ALA A 31 -25.23 -16.47 6.51
CA ALA A 31 -24.12 -17.19 7.14
C ALA A 31 -22.91 -16.27 7.33
N TYR A 32 -22.02 -16.66 8.23
CA TYR A 32 -20.78 -15.94 8.46
C TYR A 32 -19.66 -16.50 7.60
N PHE A 33 -18.97 -15.59 6.88
CA PHE A 33 -17.84 -15.91 6.02
C PHE A 33 -16.60 -15.16 6.46
N PRO A 34 -15.41 -15.76 6.32
CA PRO A 34 -14.15 -15.04 6.56
C PRO A 34 -14.01 -13.88 5.56
N PRO A 35 -13.42 -12.74 5.98
CA PRO A 35 -13.37 -11.52 5.16
C PRO A 35 -12.44 -11.59 3.96
N SER A 36 -11.60 -12.61 3.83
CA SER A 36 -10.53 -12.70 2.82
C SER A 36 -11.02 -12.55 1.37
N GLY A 37 -12.12 -13.20 1.01
CA GLY A 37 -12.70 -13.08 -0.33
C GLY A 37 -13.22 -11.68 -0.63
N ALA A 38 -13.94 -11.07 0.33
CA ALA A 38 -14.41 -9.70 0.22
C ALA A 38 -13.24 -8.70 0.12
N MET A 39 -12.17 -8.92 0.88
CA MET A 39 -10.97 -8.09 0.84
C MET A 39 -10.24 -8.18 -0.50
N ALA A 40 -10.13 -9.36 -1.10
CA ALA A 40 -9.58 -9.50 -2.46
C ALA A 40 -10.39 -8.68 -3.48
N GLY A 41 -11.72 -8.73 -3.41
CA GLY A 41 -12.59 -7.91 -4.24
C GLY A 41 -12.45 -6.40 -4.00
N ILE A 42 -12.27 -5.98 -2.75
CA ILE A 42 -12.04 -4.58 -2.38
C ILE A 42 -10.69 -4.11 -2.90
N TYR A 43 -9.63 -4.92 -2.80
CA TYR A 43 -8.31 -4.61 -3.36
C TYR A 43 -8.42 -4.37 -4.87
N ALA A 44 -9.00 -5.32 -5.61
CA ALA A 44 -9.15 -5.20 -7.05
C ALA A 44 -9.98 -3.96 -7.46
N ARG A 45 -11.06 -3.68 -6.73
CA ARG A 45 -11.88 -2.49 -6.96
C ARG A 45 -11.10 -1.20 -6.70
N THR A 46 -10.39 -1.12 -5.58
CA THR A 46 -9.60 0.07 -5.23
C THR A 46 -8.49 0.30 -6.24
N ASP A 47 -7.83 -0.75 -6.71
CA ASP A 47 -6.78 -0.65 -7.71
C ASP A 47 -7.32 -0.10 -9.04
N ASN A 48 -8.47 -0.59 -9.49
CA ASN A 48 -9.08 -0.15 -10.74
C ASN A 48 -9.62 1.29 -10.67
N GLU A 49 -10.20 1.69 -9.53
CA GLU A 49 -10.83 3.01 -9.38
C GLU A 49 -9.83 4.10 -8.97
N ARG A 50 -8.82 3.78 -8.18
CA ARG A 50 -7.95 4.75 -7.52
C ARG A 50 -6.45 4.47 -7.67
N GLY A 51 -6.07 3.27 -8.11
CA GLY A 51 -4.69 2.81 -8.20
C GLY A 51 -4.18 2.09 -6.95
N VAL A 52 -3.12 1.29 -7.14
CA VAL A 52 -2.53 0.41 -6.10
C VAL A 52 -1.99 1.19 -4.88
N HIS A 53 -1.59 2.44 -5.07
CA HIS A 53 -1.08 3.31 -4.01
C HIS A 53 -2.14 3.75 -3.00
N LYS A 54 -3.44 3.68 -3.37
CA LYS A 54 -4.54 3.99 -2.44
C LYS A 54 -4.70 2.86 -1.43
N ALA A 55 -4.67 3.18 -0.14
CA ALA A 55 -4.96 2.19 0.90
C ALA A 55 -6.40 1.64 0.75
N PRO A 56 -6.60 0.30 0.77
CA PRO A 56 -7.91 -0.33 0.63
C PRO A 56 -8.70 -0.25 1.94
N ALA A 57 -8.85 0.96 2.46
CA ALA A 57 -9.56 1.28 3.69
C ALA A 57 -10.55 2.42 3.45
N ASN A 58 -11.52 2.53 4.35
CA ASN A 58 -12.74 3.35 4.21
C ASN A 58 -13.60 2.91 3.00
N GLU A 59 -13.49 1.65 2.60
CA GLU A 59 -14.21 1.04 1.49
C GLU A 59 -15.43 0.25 2.00
N ILE A 60 -16.55 0.34 1.28
CA ILE A 60 -17.78 -0.40 1.61
C ILE A 60 -17.58 -1.88 1.27
N VAL A 61 -17.98 -2.75 2.19
CA VAL A 61 -18.08 -4.19 1.97
C VAL A 61 -19.45 -4.46 1.35
N ARG A 62 -19.51 -4.61 0.03
CA ARG A 62 -20.76 -4.83 -0.72
C ARG A 62 -21.31 -6.22 -0.42
N GLY A 63 -22.65 -6.32 -0.28
CA GLY A 63 -23.33 -7.58 -0.02
C GLY A 63 -23.23 -8.07 1.43
N CYS A 64 -22.54 -7.34 2.30
CA CYS A 64 -22.48 -7.64 3.73
C CYS A 64 -23.69 -7.04 4.44
N THR A 65 -24.42 -7.88 5.18
CA THR A 65 -25.64 -7.51 5.94
C THR A 65 -25.36 -7.29 7.42
N GLY A 66 -24.29 -7.91 7.95
CA GLY A 66 -23.91 -7.82 9.34
C GLY A 66 -22.47 -8.26 9.60
N LEU A 67 -22.08 -8.23 10.85
CA LEU A 67 -20.76 -8.62 11.33
C LEU A 67 -20.93 -9.62 12.49
N SER A 68 -20.02 -10.58 12.62
CA SER A 68 -20.06 -11.53 13.75
C SER A 68 -19.85 -10.87 15.11
N CYS A 69 -19.18 -9.72 15.15
CA CYS A 69 -19.08 -8.83 16.30
C CYS A 69 -18.84 -7.40 15.85
N ASN A 70 -19.31 -6.45 16.66
CA ASN A 70 -19.10 -5.03 16.40
C ASN A 70 -18.07 -4.47 17.37
N TYR A 71 -17.18 -3.62 16.86
CA TYR A 71 -16.12 -2.99 17.64
C TYR A 71 -16.36 -1.49 17.73
N ASN A 72 -16.10 -0.93 18.90
CA ASN A 72 -16.09 0.51 19.13
C ASN A 72 -14.70 1.12 18.82
N GLU A 73 -14.57 2.42 18.99
CA GLU A 73 -13.33 3.15 18.69
C GLU A 73 -12.20 2.77 19.65
N GLY A 74 -12.50 2.66 20.95
CA GLY A 74 -11.49 2.28 21.95
C GLY A 74 -10.93 0.87 21.74
N GLU A 75 -11.74 -0.08 21.30
CA GLU A 75 -11.29 -1.42 20.96
C GLU A 75 -10.43 -1.41 19.69
N GLN A 76 -10.75 -0.55 18.72
CA GLN A 76 -9.92 -0.36 17.54
C GLN A 76 -8.56 0.21 17.88
N ASP A 77 -8.48 1.17 18.80
CA ASP A 77 -7.22 1.79 19.25
C ASP A 77 -6.27 0.76 19.87
N ILE A 78 -6.80 -0.32 20.44
CA ILE A 78 -6.02 -1.43 20.99
C ILE A 78 -5.59 -2.42 19.91
N LEU A 79 -6.46 -2.71 18.94
CA LEU A 79 -6.26 -3.77 17.94
C LEU A 79 -5.47 -3.32 16.72
N ASN A 80 -5.69 -2.08 16.26
CA ASN A 80 -5.04 -1.55 15.08
C ASN A 80 -3.49 -1.46 15.22
N PRO A 81 -2.91 -1.05 16.36
CA PRO A 81 -1.46 -1.10 16.57
C PRO A 81 -0.86 -2.51 16.50
N LYS A 82 -1.67 -3.54 16.75
CA LYS A 82 -1.28 -4.96 16.67
C LYS A 82 -1.40 -5.54 15.24
N GLY A 83 -1.72 -4.70 14.24
CA GLY A 83 -1.85 -5.12 12.85
C GLY A 83 -3.19 -5.76 12.50
N VAL A 84 -4.21 -5.67 13.37
CA VAL A 84 -5.57 -6.16 13.11
C VAL A 84 -6.38 -5.06 12.43
N ASN A 85 -6.74 -5.26 11.17
CA ASN A 85 -7.57 -4.33 10.42
C ASN A 85 -9.05 -4.65 10.69
N LEU A 86 -9.75 -3.72 11.35
CA LEU A 86 -11.16 -3.93 11.67
C LEU A 86 -12.07 -3.59 10.49
N ILE A 87 -13.15 -4.37 10.38
CA ILE A 87 -14.29 -4.06 9.54
C ILE A 87 -15.40 -3.64 10.51
N ARG A 88 -15.96 -2.44 10.31
CA ARG A 88 -16.88 -1.81 11.25
C ARG A 88 -18.17 -1.37 10.56
N ALA A 89 -19.28 -1.44 11.29
CA ALA A 89 -20.55 -0.87 10.87
C ALA A 89 -20.65 0.59 11.35
N PHE A 90 -20.98 1.48 10.43
CA PHE A 90 -21.17 2.91 10.69
C PHE A 90 -22.61 3.30 10.39
N THR A 91 -23.27 3.96 11.33
CA THR A 91 -24.64 4.45 11.14
C THR A 91 -24.72 5.38 9.93
N GLY A 92 -25.61 5.07 9.00
CA GLY A 92 -25.80 5.84 7.76
C GLY A 92 -24.69 5.72 6.71
N ARG A 93 -23.59 4.99 7.01
CA ARG A 93 -22.45 4.84 6.08
C ARG A 93 -22.16 3.38 5.70
N GLY A 94 -22.88 2.43 6.29
CA GLY A 94 -22.76 1.00 6.03
C GLY A 94 -21.52 0.35 6.65
N ILE A 95 -21.27 -0.89 6.27
CA ILE A 95 -20.14 -1.69 6.76
C ILE A 95 -18.91 -1.38 5.91
N ARG A 96 -17.81 -0.98 6.57
CA ARG A 96 -16.59 -0.53 5.92
C ARG A 96 -15.35 -1.17 6.50
N VAL A 97 -14.36 -1.39 5.64
CA VAL A 97 -12.99 -1.71 6.06
C VAL A 97 -12.39 -0.46 6.71
N TRP A 98 -11.90 -0.58 7.95
CA TRP A 98 -11.41 0.55 8.75
C TRP A 98 -9.97 0.35 9.23
N GLY A 99 -9.14 -0.23 8.37
CA GLY A 99 -7.70 -0.44 8.59
C GLY A 99 -7.02 -0.93 7.32
N ALA A 100 -5.72 -0.63 7.19
CA ALA A 100 -4.90 -1.04 6.07
C ALA A 100 -3.44 -1.28 6.49
N ARG A 101 -3.25 -1.95 7.61
CA ARG A 101 -1.92 -2.31 8.11
C ARG A 101 -1.55 -3.73 7.71
N THR A 102 -0.27 -3.93 7.43
CA THR A 102 0.33 -5.27 7.34
C THR A 102 0.51 -5.86 8.73
N MET A 103 0.91 -7.11 8.80
CA MET A 103 1.29 -7.77 10.08
C MET A 103 2.73 -7.47 10.48
N SER A 104 3.42 -6.53 9.80
CA SER A 104 4.81 -6.21 10.11
C SER A 104 4.96 -5.23 11.27
N SER A 105 5.93 -5.50 12.12
CA SER A 105 6.42 -4.57 13.15
C SER A 105 7.32 -3.46 12.56
N ASN A 106 7.82 -3.63 11.34
CA ASN A 106 8.67 -2.65 10.66
C ASN A 106 7.82 -1.46 10.14
N GLY A 107 8.10 -0.26 10.66
CA GLY A 107 7.40 0.97 10.28
C GLY A 107 7.47 1.35 8.80
N LEU A 108 8.48 0.88 8.06
CA LEU A 108 8.59 1.11 6.61
C LEU A 108 7.53 0.31 5.83
N TRP A 109 7.20 -0.89 6.32
CA TRP A 109 6.27 -1.82 5.70
C TRP A 109 4.92 -1.91 6.41
N LYS A 110 4.61 -0.93 7.25
CA LYS A 110 3.41 -0.90 8.08
C LYS A 110 2.10 -0.95 7.27
N TYR A 111 2.07 -0.36 6.07
CA TYR A 111 0.84 -0.19 5.30
C TYR A 111 0.75 -1.11 4.10
N VAL A 112 -0.46 -1.68 3.89
CA VAL A 112 -0.77 -2.59 2.79
C VAL A 112 -0.53 -1.95 1.43
N ASN A 113 -0.96 -0.69 1.23
CA ASN A 113 -0.76 0.02 -0.04
C ASN A 113 0.72 0.23 -0.36
N VAL A 114 1.57 0.49 0.64
CA VAL A 114 3.02 0.63 0.43
C VAL A 114 3.60 -0.69 -0.08
N ARG A 115 3.34 -1.81 0.62
CA ARG A 115 3.84 -3.12 0.19
C ARG A 115 3.34 -3.48 -1.21
N ARG A 116 2.06 -3.27 -1.49
CA ARG A 116 1.46 -3.58 -2.78
C ARG A 116 2.01 -2.70 -3.92
N LEU A 117 2.28 -1.42 -3.64
CA LEU A 117 2.92 -0.53 -4.60
C LEU A 117 4.33 -1.01 -4.98
N TYR A 118 5.13 -1.47 -4.02
CA TYR A 118 6.45 -2.04 -4.30
C TYR A 118 6.33 -3.30 -5.17
N ILE A 119 5.43 -4.23 -4.83
CA ILE A 119 5.18 -5.44 -5.64
C ILE A 119 4.76 -5.05 -7.07
N TYR A 120 3.86 -4.08 -7.22
CA TYR A 120 3.41 -3.59 -8.53
C TYR A 120 4.56 -3.02 -9.35
N ILE A 121 5.43 -2.20 -8.73
CA ILE A 121 6.58 -1.60 -9.41
C ILE A 121 7.61 -2.68 -9.78
N GLU A 122 7.94 -3.59 -8.86
CA GLU A 122 8.87 -4.70 -9.09
C GLU A 122 8.42 -5.57 -10.27
N GLU A 123 7.17 -6.02 -10.28
CA GLU A 123 6.64 -6.88 -11.36
C GLU A 123 6.50 -6.11 -12.68
N SER A 124 6.13 -4.82 -12.64
CA SER A 124 6.05 -3.99 -13.84
C SER A 124 7.41 -3.76 -14.47
N ILE A 125 8.43 -3.45 -13.68
CA ILE A 125 9.80 -3.28 -14.17
C ILE A 125 10.30 -4.60 -14.76
N LYS A 126 10.15 -5.71 -14.04
CA LYS A 126 10.54 -7.04 -14.49
C LYS A 126 9.90 -7.40 -15.82
N ALA A 127 8.60 -7.21 -15.97
CA ALA A 127 7.86 -7.50 -17.20
C ALA A 127 8.35 -6.65 -18.38
N ASN A 128 8.72 -5.38 -18.14
CA ASN A 128 9.11 -4.45 -19.18
C ASN A 128 10.62 -4.43 -19.46
N THR A 129 11.44 -5.16 -18.72
CA THR A 129 12.89 -5.25 -18.91
C THR A 129 13.38 -6.61 -19.43
N ASN A 130 12.47 -7.52 -19.79
CA ASN A 130 12.84 -8.84 -20.34
C ASN A 130 13.72 -8.76 -21.60
N TRP A 131 13.63 -7.70 -22.37
CA TRP A 131 14.44 -7.45 -23.58
C TRP A 131 15.93 -7.22 -23.27
N VAL A 132 16.28 -6.95 -22.01
CA VAL A 132 17.68 -6.73 -21.58
C VAL A 132 18.49 -8.02 -21.60
N VAL A 133 17.82 -9.15 -21.46
CA VAL A 133 18.48 -10.47 -21.36
C VAL A 133 19.18 -10.79 -22.68
N PHE A 134 20.46 -11.14 -22.61
CA PHE A 134 21.38 -11.39 -23.73
C PHE A 134 21.77 -10.17 -24.57
N GLU A 135 21.39 -8.95 -24.21
CA GLU A 135 21.94 -7.75 -24.81
C GLU A 135 23.40 -7.53 -24.35
N PRO A 136 24.26 -6.90 -25.19
CA PRO A 136 25.63 -6.56 -24.79
C PRO A 136 25.64 -5.66 -23.55
N ASN A 137 26.33 -6.12 -22.49
CA ASN A 137 26.42 -5.41 -21.21
C ASN A 137 27.35 -4.19 -21.34
N SER A 138 26.83 -3.06 -21.73
CA SER A 138 27.56 -1.83 -22.09
C SER A 138 26.86 -0.58 -21.56
N GLU A 139 27.56 0.56 -21.53
CA GLU A 139 27.00 1.85 -21.12
C GLU A 139 25.77 2.26 -21.94
N VAL A 140 25.69 1.86 -23.20
CA VAL A 140 24.52 2.11 -24.05
C VAL A 140 23.31 1.35 -23.53
N LEU A 141 23.50 0.08 -23.12
CA LEU A 141 22.43 -0.73 -22.52
C LEU A 141 22.00 -0.12 -21.19
N TRP A 142 22.94 0.21 -20.32
CA TRP A 142 22.64 0.80 -18.99
C TRP A 142 21.81 2.08 -19.11
N GLY A 143 22.20 2.98 -20.04
CA GLY A 143 21.43 4.21 -20.30
C GLY A 143 20.03 3.96 -20.85
N ARG A 144 19.82 2.89 -21.64
CA ARG A 144 18.47 2.50 -22.11
C ARG A 144 17.62 1.95 -20.98
N VAL A 145 18.19 1.10 -20.13
CA VAL A 145 17.51 0.52 -18.96
C VAL A 145 17.08 1.63 -17.98
N THR A 146 18.03 2.49 -17.59
CA THR A 146 17.77 3.65 -16.72
C THR A 146 16.60 4.48 -17.24
N ARG A 147 16.65 4.89 -18.49
CA ARG A 147 15.63 5.73 -19.14
C ARG A 147 14.26 5.06 -19.18
N THR A 148 14.21 3.74 -19.45
CA THR A 148 12.96 2.98 -19.47
C THR A 148 12.31 2.95 -18.09
N ILE A 149 13.10 2.70 -17.04
CA ILE A 149 12.62 2.65 -15.66
C ILE A 149 12.20 4.05 -15.19
N GLU A 150 13.00 5.08 -15.47
CA GLU A 150 12.67 6.48 -15.11
C GLU A 150 11.36 6.95 -15.75
N MET A 151 11.10 6.62 -17.00
CA MET A 151 9.83 6.95 -17.68
C MET A 151 8.63 6.31 -16.99
N PHE A 152 8.77 5.06 -16.57
CA PHE A 152 7.72 4.36 -15.82
C PHE A 152 7.51 4.97 -14.44
N LEU A 153 8.58 5.21 -13.68
CA LEU A 153 8.51 5.81 -12.35
C LEU A 153 7.99 7.26 -12.39
N ALA A 154 8.33 8.03 -13.42
CA ALA A 154 7.75 9.35 -13.65
C ALA A 154 6.23 9.30 -13.86
N THR A 155 5.72 8.25 -14.51
CA THR A 155 4.27 8.02 -14.65
C THR A 155 3.64 7.70 -13.29
N CYS A 156 4.27 6.84 -12.49
CA CYS A 156 3.83 6.54 -11.12
C CYS A 156 3.82 7.79 -10.23
N TRP A 157 4.83 8.63 -10.33
CA TRP A 157 4.90 9.90 -9.59
C TRP A 157 3.79 10.87 -10.00
N ARG A 158 3.57 11.08 -11.30
CA ARG A 158 2.48 11.94 -11.80
C ARG A 158 1.09 11.46 -11.40
N SER A 159 0.90 10.14 -11.24
CA SER A 159 -0.35 9.56 -10.74
C SER A 159 -0.55 9.75 -9.23
N GLY A 160 0.44 10.32 -8.52
CA GLY A 160 0.39 10.52 -7.07
C GLY A 160 0.75 9.27 -6.24
N ALA A 161 1.32 8.24 -6.87
CA ALA A 161 1.74 7.03 -6.17
C ALA A 161 3.05 7.20 -5.38
N LEU A 162 3.90 8.14 -5.80
CA LEU A 162 5.16 8.47 -5.15
C LEU A 162 5.10 9.85 -4.51
N ALA A 163 5.74 9.99 -3.35
CA ALA A 163 5.87 11.24 -2.61
C ALA A 163 7.01 12.10 -3.19
N GLY A 164 6.99 13.38 -2.88
CA GLY A 164 8.01 14.35 -3.32
C GLY A 164 7.45 15.38 -4.29
N SER A 165 7.94 16.60 -4.18
CA SER A 165 7.55 17.74 -5.04
C SER A 165 8.29 17.70 -6.38
N THR A 166 9.43 17.03 -6.41
CA THR A 166 10.28 16.86 -7.60
C THR A 166 10.53 15.38 -7.87
N PRO A 167 10.81 14.99 -9.13
CA PRO A 167 11.16 13.62 -9.47
C PRO A 167 12.35 13.07 -8.65
N SER A 168 13.36 13.88 -8.39
CA SER A 168 14.54 13.49 -7.61
C SER A 168 14.29 13.20 -6.15
N GLU A 169 13.20 13.76 -5.58
CA GLU A 169 12.73 13.40 -4.24
C GLU A 169 11.89 12.13 -4.24
N ALA A 170 11.24 11.83 -5.36
CA ALA A 170 10.28 10.73 -5.49
C ALA A 170 10.94 9.39 -5.80
N TYR A 171 11.98 9.40 -6.64
CA TYR A 171 12.68 8.18 -7.04
C TYR A 171 14.09 8.47 -7.55
N PHE A 172 14.93 7.44 -7.56
CA PHE A 172 16.19 7.43 -8.28
C PHE A 172 16.40 6.08 -8.97
N VAL A 173 17.18 6.09 -10.06
CA VAL A 173 17.57 4.90 -10.83
C VAL A 173 19.04 5.00 -11.13
N GLU A 174 19.82 4.05 -10.66
CA GLU A 174 21.25 3.97 -10.90
C GLU A 174 21.59 2.63 -11.55
N CYS A 175 22.16 2.67 -12.73
CA CYS A 175 22.63 1.51 -13.46
C CYS A 175 23.93 1.87 -14.19
N GLY A 176 25.05 1.30 -13.77
CA GLY A 176 26.35 1.63 -14.36
C GLY A 176 27.54 1.25 -13.49
N PRO A 177 28.69 1.90 -13.69
CA PRO A 177 29.94 1.59 -12.98
C PRO A 177 29.84 1.75 -11.44
N THR A 178 28.87 2.52 -10.96
CA THR A 178 28.61 2.72 -9.53
C THR A 178 27.89 1.55 -8.89
N THR A 179 27.16 0.76 -9.67
CA THR A 179 26.34 -0.36 -9.21
C THR A 179 26.94 -1.73 -9.54
N MET A 180 27.91 -1.78 -10.45
CA MET A 180 28.52 -3.01 -10.96
C MET A 180 30.04 -2.93 -10.89
N THR A 181 30.67 -4.02 -10.51
CA THR A 181 32.11 -4.24 -10.64
C THR A 181 32.42 -4.83 -12.01
N GLN A 182 33.71 -4.83 -12.41
CA GLN A 182 34.13 -5.50 -13.64
C GLN A 182 33.82 -7.01 -13.58
N ASP A 183 33.95 -7.62 -12.41
CA ASP A 183 33.56 -9.04 -12.20
C ASP A 183 32.07 -9.28 -12.47
N ASP A 184 31.21 -8.35 -12.09
CA ASP A 184 29.77 -8.45 -12.40
C ASP A 184 29.53 -8.40 -13.92
N ILE A 185 30.19 -7.49 -14.61
CA ILE A 185 30.08 -7.33 -16.07
C ILE A 185 30.59 -8.60 -16.78
N ASP A 186 31.74 -9.10 -16.38
CA ASP A 186 32.38 -10.29 -16.97
C ASP A 186 31.55 -11.56 -16.74
N ASN A 187 30.82 -11.62 -15.61
CA ASN A 187 29.88 -12.71 -15.31
C ASN A 187 28.46 -12.48 -15.88
N GLY A 188 28.27 -11.47 -16.73
CA GLY A 188 26.99 -11.20 -17.38
C GLY A 188 25.91 -10.67 -16.43
N ARG A 189 26.30 -10.12 -15.28
CA ARG A 189 25.35 -9.51 -14.33
C ARG A 189 25.16 -8.03 -14.67
N LEU A 190 23.90 -7.62 -14.78
CA LEU A 190 23.50 -6.20 -14.85
C LEU A 190 22.74 -5.88 -13.54
N ILE A 191 23.27 -4.92 -12.77
CA ILE A 191 22.71 -4.51 -11.48
C ILE A 191 22.22 -3.07 -11.60
N CYS A 192 20.92 -2.88 -11.32
CA CYS A 192 20.29 -1.57 -11.30
C CYS A 192 19.69 -1.33 -9.91
N ASN A 193 20.11 -0.25 -9.25
CA ASN A 193 19.58 0.19 -7.97
C ASN A 193 18.43 1.17 -8.20
N ILE A 194 17.29 0.89 -7.61
CA ILE A 194 16.08 1.70 -7.73
C ILE A 194 15.58 2.05 -6.33
N GLY A 195 15.46 3.34 -6.05
CA GLY A 195 14.82 3.82 -4.82
C GLY A 195 13.55 4.57 -5.12
N ILE A 196 12.52 4.35 -4.32
CA ILE A 196 11.22 5.02 -4.45
C ILE A 196 10.71 5.51 -3.08
N ALA A 197 10.07 6.68 -3.08
CA ALA A 197 9.39 7.25 -1.91
C ALA A 197 7.87 6.99 -2.04
N ALA A 198 7.38 5.90 -1.47
CA ALA A 198 5.96 5.55 -1.52
C ALA A 198 5.09 6.48 -0.67
N VAL A 199 3.92 6.86 -1.17
CA VAL A 199 2.93 7.65 -0.42
C VAL A 199 2.32 6.79 0.69
N LYS A 200 2.30 7.32 1.92
CA LYS A 200 1.66 6.70 3.08
C LYS A 200 0.24 7.26 3.27
N PRO A 201 -0.73 6.45 3.72
CA PRO A 201 -2.07 6.93 3.96
C PRO A 201 -2.15 7.84 5.20
N ALA A 202 -3.06 8.81 5.19
CA ALA A 202 -3.47 9.50 6.41
C ALA A 202 -4.39 8.56 7.21
N GLU A 203 -3.89 8.03 8.31
CA GLU A 203 -4.64 7.12 9.19
C GLU A 203 -5.40 7.88 10.29
N PHE A 204 -4.84 9.00 10.73
CA PHE A 204 -5.42 9.86 11.76
C PHE A 204 -5.56 11.28 11.25
N VAL A 205 -6.71 11.90 11.54
CA VAL A 205 -6.96 13.32 11.24
C VAL A 205 -7.15 14.04 12.56
N ILE A 206 -6.23 14.96 12.87
CA ILE A 206 -6.27 15.74 14.12
C ILE A 206 -6.57 17.19 13.78
N PHE A 207 -7.70 17.70 14.27
CA PHE A 207 -8.06 19.10 14.18
C PHE A 207 -7.71 19.81 15.47
N ARG A 208 -6.96 20.91 15.37
CA ARG A 208 -6.71 21.83 16.49
C ARG A 208 -7.55 23.08 16.25
N ILE A 209 -8.57 23.27 17.09
CA ILE A 209 -9.44 24.45 17.02
C ILE A 209 -9.04 25.38 18.15
N THR A 210 -8.56 26.58 17.82
CA THR A 210 -8.25 27.65 18.77
C THR A 210 -9.32 28.71 18.67
N GLN A 211 -9.74 29.21 19.82
CA GLN A 211 -10.66 30.35 19.87
C GLN A 211 -9.87 31.65 19.54
N HIS A 212 -10.26 32.35 18.50
CA HIS A 212 -9.77 33.67 18.17
C HIS A 212 -10.74 34.69 18.79
N THR A 213 -10.25 35.53 19.69
CA THR A 213 -10.99 36.74 20.11
C THR A 213 -10.73 37.81 19.06
N ALA A 214 -11.79 38.30 18.41
CA ALA A 214 -11.69 39.51 17.60
C ALA A 214 -11.29 40.64 18.54
N SER A 215 -10.05 41.15 18.40
CA SER A 215 -9.67 42.41 19.01
C SER A 215 -10.56 43.50 18.40
N SER A 216 -11.44 44.07 19.20
CA SER A 216 -12.06 45.34 18.82
C SER A 216 -10.94 46.36 18.75
N GLU A 217 -10.54 46.77 17.56
CA GLU A 217 -9.86 48.03 17.37
C GLU A 217 -10.85 49.12 17.79
N SER A 218 -10.71 49.59 19.02
CA SER A 218 -11.29 50.87 19.41
C SER A 218 -10.46 51.96 18.76
N GLU A 219 -11.00 52.56 17.69
CA GLU A 219 -10.56 53.84 17.23
C GLU A 219 -10.63 54.84 18.40
N GLY A 220 -9.52 55.52 18.68
CA GLY A 220 -9.37 56.70 19.50
C GLY A 220 -8.40 57.65 18.84
#